data_a0e17b36c350c7a2652b6ae199722c3f
#
_entry.id   a0e17b36c350c7a2652b6ae199722c3f
#
_cell.length_a   1.000
_cell.length_b   1.000
_cell.length_c   1.000
_cell.angle_alpha   90.00
_cell.angle_beta   90.00
_cell.angle_gamma   90.00
#
_symmetry.space_group_name_H-M   'P 1'
#
loop_
_entity.id
_entity.type
_entity.pdbx_description
1 polymer ?
#
loop_
_entity_poly.entity_id
_entity_poly.type
_entity_poly.pdbx_seq_one_letter_code
_entity_poly.pdbx_strand_id
1 'polypeptide(L)'
;MTESEPLRVMLVDDDVAFRTALADSFEIAGLDIEAHGDGQSALSSLTPDYPGIVVTDIRMPRVDGHAVMEALLARDPELPVILMTGHGDIGMAVASLKKGAFDFIAKPFAADHLISSVRRALEMRRLVLENRRLRRAAADAEQDYPLLGETPVMMRLRDTIRQLASVDVDVLIEGETGTGKELVARLLHRWSAPHARGFVAIDCAALPDPIADEVLFGSRIQRGRIADADRGTLFLDEIDSMSPAVQGKLLRVVEERELPSLSGEPRAVNLRIIAAAKGNLEEAVASGRFRSDLFYRLETVRLRVPPLRERRKDIGLLFSYFLDEAAARFGRSRPAIDAAMEARLNSDEWTGNVRELRNYAKQVVLGLRHDPVAEPKPPSLSEQMDRFEESVIRATLDRFCGDVGAAAELLQLPRRSLYARLQKLAIDASTFRKRD
;
A
#
# COMPACT_ATOMS: atom_id res chain seq x y z
N MET A 1 13.80 11.35 -13.77
CA MET A 1 14.87 10.39 -14.07
C MET A 1 16.05 10.79 -13.19
N THR A 2 16.16 10.26 -11.99
CA THR A 2 17.36 10.42 -11.16
C THR A 2 18.38 9.43 -11.67
N GLU A 3 19.50 9.92 -12.17
CA GLU A 3 20.66 9.12 -12.59
C GLU A 3 21.03 8.19 -11.44
N SER A 4 21.12 6.88 -11.71
CA SER A 4 21.65 5.93 -10.74
C SER A 4 23.13 6.26 -10.54
N GLU A 5 23.57 6.38 -9.28
CA GLU A 5 24.98 6.55 -8.98
C GLU A 5 25.82 5.49 -9.71
N PRO A 6 26.94 5.86 -10.32
CA PRO A 6 27.81 4.90 -10.99
C PRO A 6 28.30 3.86 -9.98
N LEU A 7 28.27 2.58 -10.41
CA LEU A 7 28.81 1.50 -9.59
C LEU A 7 30.32 1.59 -9.55
N ARG A 8 30.91 1.42 -8.37
CA ARG A 8 32.35 1.54 -8.16
C ARG A 8 32.97 0.26 -7.57
N VAL A 9 34.28 0.15 -7.70
CA VAL A 9 35.07 -0.97 -7.15
C VAL A 9 35.91 -0.45 -5.99
N MET A 10 35.66 -0.93 -4.79
CA MET A 10 36.52 -0.68 -3.64
C MET A 10 37.69 -1.65 -3.69
N LEU A 11 38.91 -1.16 -3.96
CA LEU A 11 40.12 -1.94 -4.02
C LEU A 11 40.92 -1.76 -2.71
N VAL A 12 41.18 -2.88 -2.02
CA VAL A 12 41.89 -2.88 -0.72
C VAL A 12 43.14 -3.74 -0.84
N ASP A 13 44.33 -3.12 -0.77
CA ASP A 13 45.62 -3.82 -0.81
C ASP A 13 46.67 -2.94 -0.13
N ASP A 14 47.52 -3.49 0.71
CA ASP A 14 48.57 -2.74 1.43
C ASP A 14 49.78 -2.43 0.57
N ASP A 15 50.03 -3.21 -0.51
CA ASP A 15 51.10 -2.93 -1.47
C ASP A 15 50.70 -1.75 -2.38
N VAL A 16 51.36 -0.61 -2.15
CA VAL A 16 51.10 0.63 -2.89
C VAL A 16 51.33 0.46 -4.39
N ALA A 17 52.42 -0.22 -4.79
CA ALA A 17 52.78 -0.39 -6.21
C ALA A 17 51.74 -1.26 -6.93
N PHE A 18 51.37 -2.38 -6.30
CA PHE A 18 50.38 -3.30 -6.84
C PHE A 18 49.01 -2.65 -6.91
N ARG A 19 48.57 -1.96 -5.84
CA ARG A 19 47.29 -1.24 -5.78
C ARG A 19 47.19 -0.19 -6.87
N THR A 20 48.25 0.61 -7.09
CA THR A 20 48.26 1.64 -8.14
C THR A 20 48.17 1.01 -9.53
N ALA A 21 48.99 -0.01 -9.84
CA ALA A 21 48.99 -0.67 -11.13
C ALA A 21 47.63 -1.38 -11.44
N LEU A 22 46.98 -1.90 -10.41
CA LEU A 22 45.67 -2.53 -10.57
C LEU A 22 44.57 -1.49 -10.74
N ALA A 23 44.63 -0.35 -10.02
CA ALA A 23 43.71 0.77 -10.20
C ALA A 23 43.81 1.32 -11.63
N ASP A 24 44.99 1.56 -12.15
CA ASP A 24 45.20 2.00 -13.56
C ASP A 24 44.55 1.01 -14.56
N SER A 25 44.71 -0.29 -14.31
CA SER A 25 44.14 -1.34 -15.16
C SER A 25 42.60 -1.33 -15.14
N PHE A 26 42.00 -1.05 -14.01
CA PHE A 26 40.55 -0.94 -13.86
C PHE A 26 40.01 0.36 -14.50
N GLU A 27 40.69 1.49 -14.34
CA GLU A 27 40.34 2.75 -14.99
C GLU A 27 40.41 2.63 -16.52
N ILE A 28 41.45 1.97 -17.06
CA ILE A 28 41.52 1.66 -18.50
C ILE A 28 40.33 0.78 -18.95
N ALA A 29 39.87 -0.11 -18.10
CA ALA A 29 38.69 -0.93 -18.36
C ALA A 29 37.36 -0.19 -18.20
N GLY A 30 37.39 1.12 -17.83
CA GLY A 30 36.21 1.98 -17.65
C GLY A 30 35.46 1.72 -16.33
N LEU A 31 36.16 1.25 -15.29
CA LEU A 31 35.61 1.01 -13.96
C LEU A 31 35.94 2.19 -13.03
N ASP A 32 35.00 2.63 -12.23
CA ASP A 32 35.20 3.65 -11.19
C ASP A 32 35.78 3.00 -9.93
N ILE A 33 36.86 3.57 -9.35
CA ILE A 33 37.64 2.93 -8.30
C ILE A 33 37.78 3.79 -7.08
N GLU A 34 37.65 3.18 -5.93
CA GLU A 34 37.98 3.71 -4.61
C GLU A 34 39.07 2.84 -3.98
N ALA A 35 40.30 3.37 -3.86
CA ALA A 35 41.45 2.58 -3.42
C ALA A 35 41.81 2.82 -1.94
N HIS A 36 41.94 1.77 -1.16
CA HIS A 36 42.29 1.77 0.26
C HIS A 36 43.57 0.98 0.53
N GLY A 37 44.42 1.50 1.41
CA GLY A 37 45.69 0.84 1.80
C GLY A 37 45.57 -0.12 2.97
N ASP A 38 44.39 -0.21 3.59
CA ASP A 38 44.16 -1.12 4.73
C ASP A 38 42.65 -1.39 4.90
N GLY A 39 42.33 -2.51 5.56
CA GLY A 39 40.96 -2.96 5.80
C GLY A 39 40.15 -2.04 6.69
N GLN A 40 40.78 -1.31 7.62
CA GLN A 40 40.06 -0.40 8.53
C GLN A 40 39.50 0.81 7.79
N SER A 41 40.29 1.39 6.87
CA SER A 41 39.85 2.54 6.04
C SER A 41 38.70 2.10 5.12
N ALA A 42 38.77 0.92 4.51
CA ALA A 42 37.74 0.35 3.68
C ALA A 42 36.42 0.14 4.45
N LEU A 43 36.48 -0.42 5.66
CA LEU A 43 35.27 -0.60 6.50
C LEU A 43 34.63 0.72 6.95
N SER A 44 35.41 1.79 7.07
CA SER A 44 34.93 3.13 7.47
C SER A 44 34.26 3.89 6.33
N SER A 45 34.63 3.62 5.08
CA SER A 45 34.03 4.24 3.88
C SER A 45 32.71 3.58 3.45
N LEU A 46 32.37 2.41 4.02
CA LEU A 46 31.20 1.66 3.61
C LEU A 46 29.92 2.30 4.11
N THR A 47 29.06 2.70 3.18
CA THR A 47 27.70 3.20 3.45
C THR A 47 26.66 2.09 3.36
N PRO A 48 25.48 2.22 4.00
CA PRO A 48 24.35 1.35 3.73
C PRO A 48 24.03 1.33 2.22
N ASP A 49 23.76 0.16 1.65
CA ASP A 49 23.56 -0.03 0.20
C ASP A 49 24.71 0.49 -0.67
N TYR A 50 25.95 0.28 -0.24
CA TYR A 50 27.13 0.69 -0.99
C TYR A 50 26.99 0.37 -2.49
N PRO A 51 27.13 1.38 -3.38
CA PRO A 51 26.89 1.21 -4.81
C PRO A 51 28.12 0.62 -5.50
N GLY A 52 28.51 -0.62 -5.15
CA GLY A 52 29.72 -1.24 -5.69
C GLY A 52 30.00 -2.61 -5.14
N ILE A 53 31.22 -3.06 -5.39
CA ILE A 53 31.78 -4.31 -4.90
C ILE A 53 33.11 -4.07 -4.18
N VAL A 54 33.59 -5.06 -3.47
CA VAL A 54 34.91 -5.00 -2.79
C VAL A 54 35.86 -6.03 -3.37
N VAL A 55 37.06 -5.59 -3.72
CA VAL A 55 38.19 -6.46 -4.09
C VAL A 55 39.30 -6.26 -3.04
N THR A 56 39.64 -7.27 -2.27
CA THR A 56 40.57 -7.13 -1.17
C THR A 56 41.70 -8.21 -1.21
N ASP A 57 42.90 -7.77 -0.90
CA ASP A 57 43.97 -8.76 -0.58
C ASP A 57 43.65 -9.44 0.74
N ILE A 58 44.03 -10.71 0.87
CA ILE A 58 43.86 -11.48 2.11
C ILE A 58 44.90 -11.07 3.14
N ARG A 59 46.18 -10.93 2.73
CA ARG A 59 47.28 -10.67 3.66
C ARG A 59 47.57 -9.19 3.80
N MET A 60 46.89 -8.54 4.72
CA MET A 60 47.11 -7.14 5.04
C MET A 60 47.46 -6.97 6.53
N PRO A 61 48.23 -5.93 6.89
CA PRO A 61 48.52 -5.57 8.29
C PRO A 61 47.24 -5.18 9.05
N ARG A 62 47.17 -5.55 10.34
CA ARG A 62 46.08 -5.18 11.28
C ARG A 62 44.77 -5.90 11.04
N VAL A 63 44.14 -5.72 9.91
CA VAL A 63 42.86 -6.36 9.55
C VAL A 63 43.07 -7.10 8.24
N ASP A 64 43.00 -8.41 8.26
CA ASP A 64 43.14 -9.23 7.07
C ASP A 64 41.89 -9.24 6.20
N GLY A 65 42.01 -9.65 4.93
CA GLY A 65 40.89 -9.61 3.98
C GLY A 65 39.71 -10.53 4.34
N HIS A 66 39.95 -11.59 5.11
CA HIS A 66 38.85 -12.43 5.62
C HIS A 66 38.04 -11.71 6.69
N ALA A 67 38.71 -11.03 7.62
CA ALA A 67 38.03 -10.23 8.63
C ALA A 67 37.24 -9.04 8.00
N VAL A 68 37.83 -8.42 6.96
CA VAL A 68 37.14 -7.41 6.15
C VAL A 68 35.87 -8.00 5.53
N MET A 69 35.99 -9.13 4.84
CA MET A 69 34.83 -9.80 4.20
C MET A 69 33.76 -10.18 5.22
N GLU A 70 34.13 -10.79 6.35
CA GLU A 70 33.17 -11.17 7.39
C GLU A 70 32.41 -9.93 7.96
N ALA A 71 33.13 -8.84 8.20
CA ALA A 71 32.51 -7.58 8.66
C ALA A 71 31.60 -6.94 7.62
N LEU A 72 31.94 -7.01 6.33
CA LEU A 72 31.14 -6.51 5.21
C LEU A 72 29.86 -7.34 5.05
N LEU A 73 29.98 -8.66 5.02
CA LEU A 73 28.84 -9.57 4.85
C LEU A 73 27.90 -9.56 6.06
N ALA A 74 28.39 -9.26 7.26
CA ALA A 74 27.55 -9.05 8.44
C ALA A 74 26.67 -7.79 8.31
N ARG A 75 27.14 -6.74 7.60
CA ARG A 75 26.40 -5.51 7.35
C ARG A 75 25.48 -5.62 6.12
N ASP A 76 25.98 -6.21 5.05
CA ASP A 76 25.26 -6.43 3.80
C ASP A 76 25.61 -7.81 3.20
N PRO A 77 24.79 -8.86 3.48
CA PRO A 77 25.03 -10.22 2.99
C PRO A 77 25.02 -10.37 1.46
N GLU A 78 24.50 -9.35 0.75
CA GLU A 78 24.42 -9.34 -0.72
C GLU A 78 25.49 -8.44 -1.37
N LEU A 79 26.49 -7.97 -0.58
CA LEU A 79 27.62 -7.20 -1.12
C LEU A 79 28.66 -8.18 -1.69
N PRO A 80 28.97 -8.13 -3.00
CA PRO A 80 29.99 -9.02 -3.58
C PRO A 80 31.38 -8.65 -3.09
N VAL A 81 32.10 -9.62 -2.56
CA VAL A 81 33.52 -9.49 -2.11
C VAL A 81 34.37 -10.48 -2.88
N ILE A 82 35.39 -10.00 -3.58
CA ILE A 82 36.39 -10.78 -4.28
C ILE A 82 37.70 -10.78 -3.46
N LEU A 83 38.19 -11.94 -3.15
CA LEU A 83 39.45 -12.11 -2.37
C LEU A 83 40.63 -12.37 -3.31
N MET A 84 41.76 -11.66 -3.10
CA MET A 84 43.04 -11.90 -3.78
C MET A 84 44.03 -12.49 -2.81
N THR A 85 44.89 -13.44 -3.27
CA THR A 85 45.92 -14.06 -2.42
C THR A 85 47.17 -14.37 -3.17
N GLY A 86 48.34 -14.17 -2.51
CA GLY A 86 49.64 -14.58 -3.04
C GLY A 86 49.99 -16.05 -2.81
N HIS A 87 49.23 -16.80 -1.99
CA HIS A 87 49.42 -18.22 -1.74
C HIS A 87 48.06 -18.91 -1.79
N GLY A 88 47.67 -19.37 -2.99
CA GLY A 88 46.41 -20.05 -3.21
C GLY A 88 46.49 -21.54 -2.86
N ASP A 89 46.06 -21.92 -1.66
CA ASP A 89 45.64 -23.28 -1.39
C ASP A 89 44.18 -23.46 -1.80
N ILE A 90 43.90 -24.54 -2.54
CA ILE A 90 42.54 -24.90 -2.97
C ILE A 90 41.59 -24.99 -1.77
N GLY A 91 42.06 -25.47 -0.63
CA GLY A 91 41.32 -25.56 0.61
C GLY A 91 40.84 -24.17 1.11
N MET A 92 41.69 -23.16 1.04
CA MET A 92 41.40 -21.79 1.45
C MET A 92 40.39 -21.15 0.49
N ALA A 93 40.52 -21.35 -0.80
CA ALA A 93 39.55 -20.86 -1.80
C ALA A 93 38.16 -21.42 -1.54
N VAL A 94 38.03 -22.73 -1.38
CA VAL A 94 36.75 -23.40 -1.10
C VAL A 94 36.15 -22.92 0.23
N ALA A 95 36.97 -22.72 1.26
CA ALA A 95 36.50 -22.21 2.56
C ALA A 95 35.96 -20.78 2.45
N SER A 96 36.63 -19.90 1.69
CA SER A 96 36.22 -18.52 1.48
C SER A 96 34.89 -18.40 0.70
N LEU A 97 34.73 -19.19 -0.37
CA LEU A 97 33.49 -19.26 -1.14
C LEU A 97 32.31 -19.79 -0.29
N LYS A 98 32.55 -20.80 0.56
CA LYS A 98 31.56 -21.29 1.52
C LYS A 98 31.16 -20.26 2.57
N LYS A 99 32.06 -19.33 2.92
CA LYS A 99 31.77 -18.21 3.83
C LYS A 99 31.10 -17.02 3.17
N GLY A 100 30.87 -17.06 1.85
CA GLY A 100 30.13 -16.03 1.12
C GLY A 100 30.98 -15.11 0.25
N ALA A 101 32.25 -15.38 0.03
CA ALA A 101 33.03 -14.68 -0.99
C ALA A 101 32.39 -14.87 -2.37
N PHE A 102 32.30 -13.79 -3.16
CA PHE A 102 31.80 -13.86 -4.54
C PHE A 102 32.78 -14.61 -5.45
N ASP A 103 34.08 -14.35 -5.29
CA ASP A 103 35.14 -15.02 -6.03
C ASP A 103 36.46 -15.00 -5.24
N PHE A 104 37.40 -15.85 -5.66
CA PHE A 104 38.71 -15.99 -5.07
C PHE A 104 39.75 -16.09 -6.18
N ILE A 105 40.77 -15.21 -6.18
CA ILE A 105 41.74 -15.10 -7.26
C ILE A 105 43.17 -15.18 -6.70
N ALA A 106 43.91 -16.19 -7.16
CA ALA A 106 45.30 -16.39 -6.75
C ALA A 106 46.27 -15.51 -7.58
N LYS A 107 47.14 -14.76 -6.91
CA LYS A 107 48.27 -14.03 -7.50
C LYS A 107 49.41 -15.01 -7.86
N PRO A 108 50.08 -14.89 -9.04
CA PRO A 108 49.87 -13.88 -10.06
C PRO A 108 48.68 -14.26 -11.01
N PHE A 109 47.93 -13.26 -11.43
CA PHE A 109 46.79 -13.40 -12.33
C PHE A 109 46.87 -12.42 -13.51
N ALA A 110 46.21 -12.75 -14.60
CA ALA A 110 45.98 -11.79 -15.71
C ALA A 110 44.93 -10.76 -15.31
N ALA A 111 45.17 -9.47 -15.58
CA ALA A 111 44.24 -8.39 -15.26
C ALA A 111 42.83 -8.65 -15.83
N ASP A 112 42.76 -9.18 -17.05
CA ASP A 112 41.46 -9.51 -17.71
C ASP A 112 40.64 -10.54 -16.93
N HIS A 113 41.26 -11.46 -16.23
CA HIS A 113 40.56 -12.43 -15.41
C HIS A 113 39.87 -11.77 -14.22
N LEU A 114 40.59 -10.90 -13.49
CA LEU A 114 40.03 -10.15 -12.39
C LEU A 114 38.96 -9.17 -12.87
N ILE A 115 39.19 -8.43 -13.98
CA ILE A 115 38.22 -7.52 -14.59
C ILE A 115 36.93 -8.27 -14.97
N SER A 116 37.04 -9.48 -15.51
CA SER A 116 35.85 -10.29 -15.85
C SER A 116 35.06 -10.67 -14.60
N SER A 117 35.71 -11.04 -13.50
CA SER A 117 35.06 -11.34 -12.21
C SER A 117 34.41 -10.10 -11.61
N VAL A 118 35.10 -8.96 -11.65
CA VAL A 118 34.58 -7.64 -11.19
C VAL A 118 33.33 -7.26 -11.95
N ARG A 119 33.31 -7.39 -13.27
CA ARG A 119 32.13 -7.06 -14.08
C ARG A 119 30.92 -7.93 -13.74
N ARG A 120 31.11 -9.23 -13.55
CA ARG A 120 30.03 -10.13 -13.08
C ARG A 120 29.51 -9.75 -11.69
N ALA A 121 30.41 -9.39 -10.78
CA ALA A 121 30.07 -8.96 -9.44
C ALA A 121 29.29 -7.63 -9.46
N LEU A 122 29.71 -6.66 -10.26
CA LEU A 122 29.01 -5.38 -10.45
C LEU A 122 27.61 -5.57 -11.05
N GLU A 123 27.45 -6.45 -12.03
CA GLU A 123 26.14 -6.74 -12.62
C GLU A 123 25.21 -7.39 -11.59
N MET A 124 25.70 -8.33 -10.81
CA MET A 124 24.93 -8.90 -9.69
C MET A 124 24.53 -7.82 -8.69
N ARG A 125 25.48 -6.95 -8.30
CA ARG A 125 25.20 -5.85 -7.36
C ARG A 125 24.16 -4.87 -7.89
N ARG A 126 24.21 -4.53 -9.16
CA ARG A 126 23.24 -3.69 -9.84
C ARG A 126 21.83 -4.26 -9.69
N LEU A 127 21.66 -5.54 -9.96
CA LEU A 127 20.36 -6.22 -9.84
C LEU A 127 19.84 -6.23 -8.39
N VAL A 128 20.73 -6.44 -7.42
CA VAL A 128 20.38 -6.41 -5.98
C VAL A 128 19.89 -5.02 -5.59
N LEU A 129 20.64 -3.97 -5.93
CA LEU A 129 20.28 -2.59 -5.58
C LEU A 129 18.98 -2.14 -6.28
N GLU A 130 18.80 -2.50 -7.56
CA GLU A 130 17.56 -2.21 -8.28
C GLU A 130 16.36 -2.94 -7.64
N ASN A 131 16.52 -4.21 -7.25
CA ASN A 131 15.47 -4.95 -6.55
C ASN A 131 15.12 -4.30 -5.20
N ARG A 132 16.14 -3.86 -4.42
CA ARG A 132 15.95 -3.12 -3.17
C ARG A 132 15.22 -1.79 -3.41
N ARG A 133 15.63 -1.05 -4.45
CA ARG A 133 14.99 0.21 -4.84
C ARG A 133 13.53 0.01 -5.23
N LEU A 134 13.24 -1.00 -6.05
CA LEU A 134 11.87 -1.32 -6.45
C LEU A 134 11.01 -1.75 -5.26
N ARG A 135 11.57 -2.55 -4.34
CA ARG A 135 10.89 -2.92 -3.09
C ARG A 135 10.63 -1.72 -2.19
N ARG A 136 11.58 -0.78 -2.05
CA ARG A 136 11.37 0.46 -1.30
C ARG A 136 10.34 1.34 -1.96
N ALA A 137 10.43 1.56 -3.27
CA ALA A 137 9.43 2.33 -4.02
C ALA A 137 8.02 1.70 -3.91
N ALA A 138 7.92 0.37 -3.94
CA ALA A 138 6.66 -0.32 -3.68
C ALA A 138 6.18 -0.13 -2.23
N ALA A 139 7.09 -0.20 -1.25
CA ALA A 139 6.76 0.04 0.16
C ALA A 139 6.38 1.50 0.43
N ASP A 140 7.06 2.47 -0.20
CA ASP A 140 6.73 3.90 -0.11
C ASP A 140 5.40 4.20 -0.79
N ALA A 141 5.12 3.61 -1.96
CA ALA A 141 3.81 3.70 -2.61
C ALA A 141 2.68 3.05 -1.77
N GLU A 142 3.01 2.08 -0.90
CA GLU A 142 2.10 1.51 0.09
C GLU A 142 1.93 2.40 1.34
N GLN A 143 2.85 3.34 1.61
CA GLN A 143 2.71 4.31 2.71
C GLN A 143 1.65 5.39 2.42
N ASP A 144 1.32 5.63 1.15
CA ASP A 144 0.48 6.73 0.71
C ASP A 144 -1.05 6.51 0.84
N TYR A 145 -1.51 5.40 1.41
CA TYR A 145 -2.95 5.15 1.58
C TYR A 145 -3.35 5.01 3.03
N PRO A 146 -3.49 6.12 3.79
CA PRO A 146 -3.97 6.04 5.16
C PRO A 146 -5.44 5.59 5.19
N LEU A 147 -5.80 4.76 6.17
CA LEU A 147 -7.20 4.43 6.45
C LEU A 147 -7.89 5.66 7.07
N LEU A 148 -8.34 6.56 6.20
CA LEU A 148 -8.98 7.81 6.59
C LEU A 148 -10.41 7.59 7.08
N GLY A 149 -10.83 8.40 8.04
CA GLY A 149 -12.16 8.46 8.61
C GLY A 149 -12.13 8.79 10.09
N GLU A 150 -13.01 9.69 10.52
CA GLU A 150 -13.14 10.17 11.90
C GLU A 150 -14.46 9.72 12.53
N THR A 151 -15.34 9.09 11.75
CA THR A 151 -16.58 8.54 12.29
C THR A 151 -16.30 7.43 13.30
N PRO A 152 -17.14 7.27 14.35
CA PRO A 152 -16.96 6.23 15.37
C PRO A 152 -16.86 4.81 14.80
N VAL A 153 -17.50 4.54 13.65
CA VAL A 153 -17.41 3.22 12.98
C VAL A 153 -16.03 3.02 12.39
N MET A 154 -15.40 4.05 11.80
CA MET A 154 -14.04 3.95 11.25
C MET A 154 -12.98 3.91 12.35
N MET A 155 -13.20 4.61 13.46
CA MET A 155 -12.30 4.51 14.63
C MET A 155 -12.29 3.08 15.19
N ARG A 156 -13.47 2.49 15.43
CA ARG A 156 -13.57 1.09 15.87
C ARG A 156 -12.94 0.12 14.86
N LEU A 157 -13.18 0.31 13.57
CA LEU A 157 -12.57 -0.52 12.53
C LEU A 157 -11.04 -0.48 12.61
N ARG A 158 -10.45 0.71 12.75
CA ARG A 158 -8.99 0.89 12.88
C ARG A 158 -8.44 0.21 14.12
N ASP A 159 -9.11 0.32 15.26
CA ASP A 159 -8.69 -0.33 16.51
C ASP A 159 -8.80 -1.86 16.39
N THR A 160 -9.85 -2.37 15.78
CA THR A 160 -10.00 -3.81 15.49
C THR A 160 -8.89 -4.32 14.58
N ILE A 161 -8.54 -3.57 13.51
CA ILE A 161 -7.43 -3.93 12.62
C ILE A 161 -6.10 -4.02 13.40
N ARG A 162 -5.82 -3.05 14.30
CA ARG A 162 -4.61 -3.08 15.14
C ARG A 162 -4.57 -4.31 16.06
N GLN A 163 -5.68 -4.63 16.70
CA GLN A 163 -5.78 -5.81 17.57
C GLN A 163 -5.57 -7.11 16.78
N LEU A 164 -6.23 -7.24 15.62
CA LEU A 164 -6.11 -8.43 14.77
C LEU A 164 -4.74 -8.55 14.12
N ALA A 165 -4.06 -7.44 13.84
CA ALA A 165 -2.72 -7.47 13.28
C ALA A 165 -1.69 -8.13 14.23
N SER A 166 -1.86 -8.01 15.54
CA SER A 166 -0.96 -8.61 16.53
C SER A 166 -1.16 -10.13 16.73
N VAL A 167 -2.19 -10.71 16.12
CA VAL A 167 -2.54 -12.13 16.29
C VAL A 167 -2.48 -12.82 14.95
N ASP A 168 -1.88 -14.02 14.91
CA ASP A 168 -1.82 -14.84 13.68
C ASP A 168 -3.13 -15.64 13.51
N VAL A 169 -4.15 -14.96 12.97
CA VAL A 169 -5.47 -15.55 12.69
C VAL A 169 -5.90 -15.22 11.27
N ASP A 170 -6.65 -16.12 10.66
CA ASP A 170 -7.29 -15.88 9.37
C ASP A 170 -8.44 -14.88 9.54
N VAL A 171 -8.61 -13.98 8.56
CA VAL A 171 -9.60 -12.90 8.62
C VAL A 171 -10.45 -12.89 7.36
N LEU A 172 -11.77 -12.87 7.53
CA LEU A 172 -12.72 -12.62 6.47
C LEU A 172 -13.15 -11.15 6.48
N ILE A 173 -12.88 -10.44 5.39
CA ILE A 173 -13.27 -9.04 5.21
C ILE A 173 -14.51 -8.96 4.34
N GLU A 174 -15.59 -8.41 4.86
CA GLU A 174 -16.83 -8.17 4.11
C GLU A 174 -17.05 -6.69 3.87
N GLY A 175 -17.58 -6.37 2.71
CA GLY A 175 -17.95 -4.99 2.36
C GLY A 175 -18.19 -4.84 0.87
N GLU A 176 -18.95 -3.83 0.53
CA GLU A 176 -19.29 -3.52 -0.86
C GLU A 176 -18.05 -3.22 -1.71
N THR A 177 -18.23 -3.30 -3.02
CA THR A 177 -17.19 -2.92 -3.97
C THR A 177 -16.76 -1.47 -3.74
N GLY A 178 -15.43 -1.24 -3.73
CA GLY A 178 -14.87 0.09 -3.58
C GLY A 178 -14.83 0.65 -2.15
N THR A 179 -15.18 -0.13 -1.11
CA THR A 179 -15.13 0.32 0.30
C THR A 179 -13.71 0.41 0.87
N GLY A 180 -12.73 -0.27 0.26
CA GLY A 180 -11.32 -0.30 0.69
C GLY A 180 -10.90 -1.61 1.37
N LYS A 181 -11.50 -2.75 1.04
CA LYS A 181 -11.16 -4.07 1.60
C LYS A 181 -9.69 -4.44 1.41
N GLU A 182 -9.12 -4.18 0.23
CA GLU A 182 -7.70 -4.41 -0.04
C GLU A 182 -6.79 -3.56 0.86
N LEU A 183 -7.14 -2.29 1.09
CA LEU A 183 -6.41 -1.44 2.03
C LEU A 183 -6.41 -2.01 3.45
N VAL A 184 -7.56 -2.51 3.90
CA VAL A 184 -7.69 -3.16 5.21
C VAL A 184 -6.81 -4.41 5.29
N ALA A 185 -6.80 -5.25 4.24
CA ALA A 185 -5.95 -6.43 4.17
C ALA A 185 -4.44 -6.08 4.22
N ARG A 186 -4.03 -5.03 3.49
CA ARG A 186 -2.64 -4.52 3.52
C ARG A 186 -2.27 -3.99 4.91
N LEU A 187 -3.18 -3.30 5.61
CA LEU A 187 -2.94 -2.82 6.97
C LEU A 187 -2.84 -3.95 7.99
N LEU A 188 -3.67 -4.98 7.87
CA LEU A 188 -3.57 -6.19 8.70
C LEU A 188 -2.21 -6.87 8.54
N HIS A 189 -1.71 -6.97 7.31
CA HIS A 189 -0.38 -7.51 7.04
C HIS A 189 0.72 -6.59 7.58
N ARG A 190 0.66 -5.31 7.29
CA ARG A 190 1.71 -4.33 7.62
C ARG A 190 1.89 -4.12 9.13
N TRP A 191 0.79 -4.13 9.88
CA TRP A 191 0.83 -3.97 11.34
C TRP A 191 1.06 -5.30 12.08
N SER A 192 1.17 -6.44 11.35
CA SER A 192 1.60 -7.71 11.94
C SER A 192 3.08 -7.67 12.32
N ALA A 193 3.49 -8.61 13.17
CA ALA A 193 4.88 -8.72 13.61
C ALA A 193 5.87 -8.86 12.43
N PRO A 194 7.14 -8.41 12.57
CA PRO A 194 8.10 -8.26 11.46
C PRO A 194 8.54 -9.55 10.76
N HIS A 195 7.90 -10.68 11.02
CA HIS A 195 8.23 -11.99 10.44
C HIS A 195 7.38 -12.38 9.22
N ALA A 196 6.38 -11.60 8.86
CA ALA A 196 5.59 -11.86 7.67
C ALA A 196 6.41 -11.51 6.42
N ARG A 197 6.80 -12.52 5.62
CA ARG A 197 7.72 -12.34 4.48
C ARG A 197 7.09 -11.68 3.29
N GLY A 198 5.96 -11.72 2.93
CA GLY A 198 5.40 -11.13 1.70
C GLY A 198 3.88 -11.02 1.80
N PHE A 199 3.34 -10.09 1.05
CA PHE A 199 1.92 -9.96 0.82
C PHE A 199 1.61 -10.39 -0.61
N VAL A 200 0.97 -11.53 -0.77
CA VAL A 200 0.57 -12.06 -2.08
C VAL A 200 -0.92 -11.84 -2.25
N ALA A 201 -1.28 -10.92 -3.12
CA ALA A 201 -2.67 -10.62 -3.46
C ALA A 201 -3.10 -11.39 -4.71
N ILE A 202 -4.29 -11.95 -4.67
CA ILE A 202 -4.93 -12.67 -5.77
C ILE A 202 -6.35 -12.14 -5.92
N ASP A 203 -6.65 -11.61 -7.10
CA ASP A 203 -7.99 -11.24 -7.50
C ASP A 203 -8.69 -12.49 -8.08
N CYS A 204 -9.61 -13.07 -7.32
CA CYS A 204 -10.30 -14.31 -7.68
C CYS A 204 -11.30 -14.10 -8.82
N ALA A 205 -11.80 -12.88 -9.01
CA ALA A 205 -12.69 -12.57 -10.13
C ALA A 205 -11.94 -12.46 -11.47
N ALA A 206 -10.65 -12.12 -11.42
CA ALA A 206 -9.81 -12.03 -12.62
C ALA A 206 -9.23 -13.38 -13.06
N LEU A 207 -9.48 -14.48 -12.32
CA LEU A 207 -8.96 -15.81 -12.62
C LEU A 207 -10.00 -16.65 -13.39
N PRO A 208 -9.82 -16.88 -14.70
CA PRO A 208 -10.65 -17.83 -15.44
C PRO A 208 -10.48 -19.26 -14.92
N ASP A 209 -11.57 -20.00 -14.77
CA ASP A 209 -11.57 -21.37 -14.24
C ASP A 209 -10.51 -22.31 -14.83
N PRO A 210 -10.23 -22.30 -16.15
CA PRO A 210 -9.25 -23.21 -16.73
C PRO A 210 -7.83 -23.02 -16.24
N ILE A 211 -7.48 -21.80 -15.80
CA ILE A 211 -6.12 -21.47 -15.35
C ILE A 211 -6.02 -21.18 -13.85
N ALA A 212 -7.16 -21.01 -13.16
CA ALA A 212 -7.20 -20.69 -11.75
C ALA A 212 -6.42 -21.71 -10.91
N ASP A 213 -6.57 -22.98 -11.26
CA ASP A 213 -5.92 -24.10 -10.61
C ASP A 213 -4.38 -24.01 -10.71
N GLU A 214 -3.87 -23.77 -11.93
CA GLU A 214 -2.44 -23.67 -12.18
C GLU A 214 -1.84 -22.41 -11.53
N VAL A 215 -2.54 -21.30 -11.61
CA VAL A 215 -2.10 -20.03 -11.00
C VAL A 215 -2.05 -20.13 -9.49
N LEU A 216 -3.06 -20.71 -8.86
CA LEU A 216 -3.15 -20.81 -7.40
C LEU A 216 -2.21 -21.86 -6.83
N PHE A 217 -2.31 -23.09 -7.33
CA PHE A 217 -1.64 -24.26 -6.75
C PHE A 217 -0.35 -24.63 -7.47
N GLY A 218 -0.15 -24.12 -8.70
CA GLY A 218 1.02 -24.39 -9.52
C GLY A 218 0.84 -25.56 -10.48
N SER A 219 1.86 -25.79 -11.30
CA SER A 219 1.98 -26.90 -12.24
C SER A 219 3.33 -27.60 -12.07
N ARG A 220 3.61 -28.62 -12.87
CA ARG A 220 4.93 -29.30 -12.88
C ARG A 220 6.08 -28.35 -13.27
N ILE A 221 5.78 -27.24 -13.92
CA ILE A 221 6.76 -26.31 -14.50
C ILE A 221 6.79 -25.01 -13.71
N GLN A 222 5.67 -24.59 -13.12
CA GLN A 222 5.52 -23.29 -12.48
C GLN A 222 5.02 -23.42 -11.04
N ARG A 223 5.66 -22.64 -10.15
CA ARG A 223 5.25 -22.53 -8.75
C ARG A 223 3.94 -21.74 -8.64
N GLY A 224 2.99 -22.21 -7.83
CA GLY A 224 1.71 -21.54 -7.60
C GLY A 224 1.82 -20.34 -6.66
N ARG A 225 0.91 -19.39 -6.82
CA ARG A 225 0.86 -18.15 -6.02
C ARG A 225 0.69 -18.39 -4.51
N ILE A 226 -0.01 -19.47 -4.12
CA ILE A 226 -0.15 -19.83 -2.70
C ILE A 226 1.21 -20.23 -2.11
N ALA A 227 2.05 -20.92 -2.88
CA ALA A 227 3.39 -21.27 -2.45
C ALA A 227 4.31 -20.05 -2.31
N ASP A 228 4.05 -18.95 -3.05
CA ASP A 228 4.78 -17.69 -2.94
C ASP A 228 4.43 -16.94 -1.65
N ALA A 229 3.24 -17.17 -1.08
CA ALA A 229 2.78 -16.60 0.17
C ALA A 229 3.34 -17.32 1.42
N ASP A 230 4.13 -18.40 1.25
CA ASP A 230 4.68 -19.17 2.37
C ASP A 230 5.48 -18.30 3.34
N ARG A 231 5.15 -18.39 4.63
CA ARG A 231 5.63 -17.54 5.74
C ARG A 231 5.22 -16.07 5.63
N GLY A 232 4.23 -15.76 4.82
CA GLY A 232 3.70 -14.42 4.59
C GLY A 232 2.18 -14.37 4.74
N THR A 233 1.55 -13.46 4.00
CA THR A 233 0.11 -13.29 3.97
C THR A 233 -0.41 -13.54 2.56
N LEU A 234 -1.40 -14.41 2.45
CA LEU A 234 -2.19 -14.63 1.24
C LEU A 234 -3.47 -13.80 1.34
N PHE A 235 -3.65 -12.86 0.43
CA PHE A 235 -4.88 -12.09 0.30
C PHE A 235 -5.68 -12.58 -0.91
N LEU A 236 -6.91 -13.05 -0.67
CA LEU A 236 -7.85 -13.52 -1.68
C LEU A 236 -8.97 -12.49 -1.82
N ASP A 237 -8.90 -11.64 -2.86
CA ASP A 237 -9.96 -10.66 -3.12
C ASP A 237 -11.08 -11.29 -3.94
N GLU A 238 -12.32 -10.90 -3.65
CA GLU A 238 -13.52 -11.39 -4.31
C GLU A 238 -13.65 -12.93 -4.30
N ILE A 239 -13.39 -13.55 -3.13
CA ILE A 239 -13.40 -15.01 -2.96
C ILE A 239 -14.74 -15.66 -3.36
N ASP A 240 -15.84 -14.92 -3.27
CA ASP A 240 -17.18 -15.29 -3.70
C ASP A 240 -17.30 -15.49 -5.21
N SER A 241 -16.30 -15.09 -5.99
CA SER A 241 -16.23 -15.29 -7.45
C SER A 241 -15.55 -16.61 -7.85
N MET A 242 -14.97 -17.37 -6.92
CA MET A 242 -14.32 -18.64 -7.21
C MET A 242 -15.32 -19.74 -7.57
N SER A 243 -14.96 -20.59 -8.52
CA SER A 243 -15.75 -21.78 -8.84
C SER A 243 -15.72 -22.81 -7.71
N PRO A 244 -16.78 -23.65 -7.55
CA PRO A 244 -16.84 -24.68 -6.51
C PRO A 244 -15.68 -25.67 -6.54
N ALA A 245 -15.11 -25.94 -7.72
CA ALA A 245 -13.96 -26.83 -7.88
C ALA A 245 -12.70 -26.26 -7.22
N VAL A 246 -12.43 -24.96 -7.43
CA VAL A 246 -11.29 -24.23 -6.83
C VAL A 246 -11.50 -24.08 -5.32
N GLN A 247 -12.73 -23.77 -4.88
CA GLN A 247 -13.09 -23.71 -3.47
C GLN A 247 -12.76 -25.00 -2.72
N GLY A 248 -13.02 -26.19 -3.32
CA GLY A 248 -12.72 -27.48 -2.73
C GLY A 248 -11.22 -27.74 -2.52
N LYS A 249 -10.35 -27.23 -3.42
CA LYS A 249 -8.90 -27.33 -3.26
C LYS A 249 -8.36 -26.31 -2.26
N LEU A 250 -8.94 -25.11 -2.27
CA LEU A 250 -8.58 -24.06 -1.31
C LEU A 250 -8.90 -24.49 0.12
N LEU A 251 -9.99 -25.22 0.34
CA LEU A 251 -10.35 -25.74 1.65
C LEU A 251 -9.21 -26.55 2.28
N ARG A 252 -8.54 -27.42 1.52
CA ARG A 252 -7.39 -28.18 2.01
C ARG A 252 -6.25 -27.26 2.45
N VAL A 253 -5.97 -26.22 1.70
CA VAL A 253 -4.93 -25.25 2.08
C VAL A 253 -5.30 -24.50 3.37
N VAL A 254 -6.58 -24.18 3.54
CA VAL A 254 -7.06 -23.46 4.73
C VAL A 254 -7.07 -24.36 5.98
N GLU A 255 -7.47 -25.63 5.84
CA GLU A 255 -7.60 -26.59 6.94
C GLU A 255 -6.28 -27.26 7.29
N GLU A 256 -5.64 -27.87 6.29
CA GLU A 256 -4.48 -28.75 6.48
C GLU A 256 -3.16 -27.97 6.42
N ARG A 257 -3.20 -26.72 5.94
CA ARG A 257 -1.98 -25.94 5.66
C ARG A 257 -1.02 -26.66 4.71
N GLU A 258 -1.58 -27.38 3.75
CA GLU A 258 -0.83 -28.14 2.78
C GLU A 258 -1.25 -27.79 1.35
N LEU A 259 -0.25 -27.69 0.47
CA LEU A 259 -0.47 -27.57 -0.96
C LEU A 259 -0.56 -28.95 -1.60
N PRO A 260 -1.57 -29.21 -2.45
CA PRO A 260 -1.61 -30.44 -3.22
C PRO A 260 -0.37 -30.53 -4.11
N SER A 261 0.37 -31.63 -4.00
CA SER A 261 1.52 -31.90 -4.86
C SER A 261 1.08 -32.59 -6.14
N LEU A 262 1.56 -32.11 -7.28
CA LEU A 262 1.35 -32.75 -8.57
C LEU A 262 2.29 -33.95 -8.83
N SER A 263 3.29 -34.15 -7.96
CA SER A 263 4.36 -35.12 -8.16
C SER A 263 4.67 -36.02 -6.97
N GLY A 264 3.92 -35.96 -5.86
CA GLY A 264 4.23 -36.76 -4.67
C GLY A 264 3.55 -36.29 -3.40
N GLU A 265 4.29 -36.16 -2.31
CA GLU A 265 3.76 -35.80 -1.00
C GLU A 265 3.30 -34.33 -0.95
N PRO A 266 2.18 -34.03 -0.21
CA PRO A 266 1.72 -32.68 0.01
C PRO A 266 2.81 -31.83 0.66
N ARG A 267 2.89 -30.57 0.27
CA ARG A 267 3.85 -29.62 0.84
C ARG A 267 3.20 -28.76 1.90
N ALA A 268 3.70 -28.82 3.13
CA ALA A 268 3.26 -27.91 4.19
C ALA A 268 3.61 -26.46 3.87
N VAL A 269 2.66 -25.56 4.17
CA VAL A 269 2.80 -24.11 4.03
C VAL A 269 2.37 -23.42 5.32
N ASN A 270 3.15 -22.43 5.74
CA ASN A 270 2.82 -21.60 6.88
C ASN A 270 2.47 -20.18 6.39
N LEU A 271 1.18 -19.86 6.30
CA LEU A 271 0.73 -18.58 5.80
C LEU A 271 -0.52 -18.09 6.54
N ARG A 272 -0.65 -16.78 6.67
CA ARG A 272 -1.86 -16.14 7.14
C ARG A 272 -2.80 -15.91 5.95
N ILE A 273 -4.08 -16.24 6.10
CA ILE A 273 -5.08 -16.03 5.04
C ILE A 273 -5.96 -14.82 5.40
N ILE A 274 -6.09 -13.92 4.46
CA ILE A 274 -7.06 -12.82 4.51
C ILE A 274 -7.95 -12.98 3.28
N ALA A 275 -9.23 -13.26 3.48
CA ALA A 275 -10.20 -13.37 2.39
C ALA A 275 -11.11 -12.15 2.36
N ALA A 276 -11.46 -11.64 1.18
CA ALA A 276 -12.42 -10.56 1.02
C ALA A 276 -13.58 -10.97 0.11
N ALA A 277 -14.80 -10.63 0.52
CA ALA A 277 -16.02 -10.86 -0.22
C ALA A 277 -16.75 -9.54 -0.52
N LYS A 278 -17.45 -9.47 -1.68
CA LYS A 278 -18.27 -8.31 -2.08
C LYS A 278 -19.56 -8.20 -1.30
N GLY A 279 -20.13 -9.33 -0.92
CA GLY A 279 -21.42 -9.43 -0.30
C GLY A 279 -21.41 -10.31 0.94
N ASN A 280 -22.60 -10.68 1.35
CA ASN A 280 -22.81 -11.64 2.43
C ASN A 280 -22.52 -13.06 1.92
N LEU A 281 -21.43 -13.68 2.40
CA LEU A 281 -21.10 -15.06 2.03
C LEU A 281 -22.14 -16.08 2.52
N GLU A 282 -22.90 -15.81 3.57
CA GLU A 282 -23.99 -16.67 4.04
C GLU A 282 -25.07 -16.83 2.96
N GLU A 283 -25.39 -15.75 2.24
CA GLU A 283 -26.33 -15.82 1.11
C GLU A 283 -25.77 -16.63 -0.06
N ALA A 284 -24.46 -16.52 -0.30
CA ALA A 284 -23.79 -17.34 -1.31
C ALA A 284 -23.78 -18.82 -0.92
N VAL A 285 -23.61 -19.16 0.35
CA VAL A 285 -23.74 -20.52 0.90
C VAL A 285 -25.18 -21.02 0.76
N ALA A 286 -26.16 -20.24 1.19
CA ALA A 286 -27.57 -20.60 1.10
C ALA A 286 -28.04 -20.88 -0.35
N SER A 287 -27.46 -20.15 -1.32
CA SER A 287 -27.73 -20.34 -2.75
C SER A 287 -26.86 -21.43 -3.42
N GLY A 288 -25.99 -22.12 -2.69
CA GLY A 288 -25.10 -23.17 -3.21
C GLY A 288 -23.94 -22.65 -4.09
N ARG A 289 -23.72 -21.34 -4.16
CA ARG A 289 -22.60 -20.75 -4.92
C ARG A 289 -21.28 -20.80 -4.16
N PHE A 290 -21.32 -20.86 -2.85
CA PHE A 290 -20.16 -20.96 -1.98
C PHE A 290 -20.29 -22.18 -1.06
N ARG A 291 -19.19 -22.91 -0.82
CA ARG A 291 -19.19 -24.10 0.03
C ARG A 291 -19.29 -23.69 1.50
N SER A 292 -20.17 -24.36 2.23
CA SER A 292 -20.37 -24.10 3.66
C SER A 292 -19.15 -24.45 4.51
N ASP A 293 -18.44 -25.55 4.16
CA ASP A 293 -17.24 -25.97 4.88
C ASP A 293 -16.11 -24.94 4.77
N LEU A 294 -15.85 -24.41 3.56
CA LEU A 294 -14.87 -23.34 3.35
C LEU A 294 -15.28 -22.05 4.08
N PHE A 295 -16.57 -21.69 4.03
CA PHE A 295 -17.08 -20.52 4.72
C PHE A 295 -16.79 -20.56 6.23
N TYR A 296 -17.20 -21.61 6.92
CA TYR A 296 -16.97 -21.74 8.36
C TYR A 296 -15.48 -21.79 8.74
N ARG A 297 -14.63 -22.26 7.85
CA ARG A 297 -13.19 -22.28 8.10
C ARG A 297 -12.54 -20.93 7.94
N LEU A 298 -13.01 -20.10 6.99
CA LEU A 298 -12.54 -18.73 6.77
C LEU A 298 -13.12 -17.73 7.78
N GLU A 299 -14.30 -17.99 8.31
CA GLU A 299 -15.02 -17.12 9.25
C GLU A 299 -14.44 -17.18 10.69
N THR A 300 -13.15 -17.42 10.85
CA THR A 300 -12.54 -17.39 12.20
C THR A 300 -12.70 -16.02 12.84
N VAL A 301 -12.46 -14.95 12.08
CA VAL A 301 -12.72 -13.56 12.46
C VAL A 301 -13.33 -12.82 11.28
N ARG A 302 -14.51 -12.22 11.48
CA ARG A 302 -15.20 -11.41 10.50
C ARG A 302 -14.96 -9.93 10.73
N LEU A 303 -14.54 -9.21 9.70
CA LEU A 303 -14.29 -7.77 9.73
C LEU A 303 -15.15 -7.08 8.65
N ARG A 304 -16.10 -6.25 9.05
CA ARG A 304 -16.96 -5.52 8.13
C ARG A 304 -16.39 -4.13 7.83
N VAL A 305 -16.20 -3.83 6.55
CA VAL A 305 -15.84 -2.48 6.09
C VAL A 305 -17.10 -1.70 5.71
N PRO A 306 -17.43 -0.62 6.41
CA PRO A 306 -18.69 0.10 6.19
C PRO A 306 -18.69 0.83 4.83
N PRO A 307 -19.82 0.83 4.09
CA PRO A 307 -19.98 1.64 2.89
C PRO A 307 -20.01 3.14 3.22
N LEU A 308 -19.76 4.01 2.24
CA LEU A 308 -19.70 5.45 2.45
C LEU A 308 -21.00 6.05 3.01
N ARG A 309 -22.16 5.51 2.62
CA ARG A 309 -23.46 5.98 3.15
C ARG A 309 -23.63 5.79 4.67
N GLU A 310 -22.91 4.86 5.30
CA GLU A 310 -22.89 4.66 6.75
C GLU A 310 -21.86 5.56 7.47
N ARG A 311 -20.98 6.23 6.71
CA ARG A 311 -19.94 7.15 7.21
C ARG A 311 -19.92 8.48 6.45
N ARG A 312 -21.09 9.06 6.19
CA ARG A 312 -21.25 10.29 5.37
C ARG A 312 -20.36 11.45 5.84
N LYS A 313 -20.12 11.57 7.15
CA LYS A 313 -19.25 12.62 7.70
C LYS A 313 -17.80 12.51 7.24
N ASP A 314 -17.35 11.34 6.80
CA ASP A 314 -16.00 11.14 6.32
C ASP A 314 -15.84 11.51 4.81
N ILE A 315 -16.94 11.73 4.07
CA ILE A 315 -16.90 11.96 2.62
C ILE A 315 -16.11 13.23 2.30
N GLY A 316 -16.33 14.32 3.02
CA GLY A 316 -15.61 15.58 2.79
C GLY A 316 -14.09 15.45 3.03
N LEU A 317 -13.72 14.76 4.10
CA LEU A 317 -12.31 14.45 4.43
C LEU A 317 -11.66 13.61 3.33
N LEU A 318 -12.30 12.53 2.93
CA LEU A 318 -11.83 11.65 1.86
C LEU A 318 -11.71 12.37 0.52
N PHE A 319 -12.71 13.18 0.16
CA PHE A 319 -12.71 13.94 -1.08
C PHE A 319 -11.56 14.95 -1.11
N SER A 320 -11.36 15.70 -0.02
CA SER A 320 -10.24 16.63 0.14
C SER A 320 -8.89 15.94 -0.08
N TYR A 321 -8.69 14.79 0.57
CA TYR A 321 -7.48 13.98 0.41
C TYR A 321 -7.28 13.52 -1.05
N PHE A 322 -8.34 13.03 -1.71
CA PHE A 322 -8.23 12.59 -3.11
C PHE A 322 -8.04 13.74 -4.10
N LEU A 323 -8.49 14.96 -3.79
CA LEU A 323 -8.17 16.14 -4.59
C LEU A 323 -6.67 16.46 -4.51
N ASP A 324 -6.09 16.41 -3.30
CA ASP A 324 -4.64 16.63 -3.12
C ASP A 324 -3.82 15.57 -3.83
N GLU A 325 -4.19 14.30 -3.67
CA GLU A 325 -3.56 13.17 -4.36
C GLU A 325 -3.62 13.32 -5.89
N ALA A 326 -4.80 13.64 -6.43
CA ALA A 326 -4.98 13.81 -7.86
C ALA A 326 -4.22 15.04 -8.40
N ALA A 327 -4.23 16.15 -7.67
CA ALA A 327 -3.50 17.37 -8.03
C ALA A 327 -1.99 17.12 -8.11
N ALA A 328 -1.42 16.47 -7.10
CA ALA A 328 -0.02 16.07 -7.08
C ALA A 328 0.32 15.11 -8.23
N ARG A 329 -0.50 14.09 -8.46
CA ARG A 329 -0.29 13.09 -9.51
C ARG A 329 -0.30 13.67 -10.91
N PHE A 330 -1.21 14.62 -11.18
CA PHE A 330 -1.37 15.22 -12.52
C PHE A 330 -0.59 16.52 -12.71
N GLY A 331 0.16 16.97 -11.69
CA GLY A 331 0.92 18.22 -11.73
C GLY A 331 0.02 19.45 -11.93
N ARG A 332 -1.20 19.42 -11.37
CA ARG A 332 -2.18 20.51 -11.46
C ARG A 332 -2.40 21.16 -10.10
N SER A 333 -2.87 22.41 -10.11
CA SER A 333 -3.31 23.07 -8.89
C SER A 333 -4.57 22.41 -8.36
N ARG A 334 -4.67 22.28 -7.02
CA ARG A 334 -5.88 21.82 -6.36
C ARG A 334 -7.03 22.79 -6.62
N PRO A 335 -8.15 22.34 -7.19
CA PRO A 335 -9.34 23.19 -7.34
C PRO A 335 -10.00 23.47 -5.98
N ALA A 336 -10.62 24.63 -5.86
CA ALA A 336 -11.46 24.95 -4.71
C ALA A 336 -12.76 24.11 -4.79
N ILE A 337 -13.25 23.68 -3.63
CA ILE A 337 -14.52 22.95 -3.55
C ILE A 337 -15.65 24.00 -3.71
N ASP A 338 -16.44 23.89 -4.76
CA ASP A 338 -17.56 24.77 -5.03
C ASP A 338 -18.89 24.21 -4.47
N ALA A 339 -19.93 25.03 -4.46
CA ALA A 339 -21.25 24.65 -3.93
C ALA A 339 -21.88 23.45 -4.67
N ALA A 340 -21.60 23.27 -5.96
CA ALA A 340 -22.10 22.13 -6.73
C ALA A 340 -21.42 20.83 -6.29
N MET A 341 -20.11 20.86 -6.04
CA MET A 341 -19.38 19.72 -5.47
C MET A 341 -19.91 19.38 -4.08
N GLU A 342 -20.09 20.38 -3.20
CA GLU A 342 -20.64 20.14 -1.86
C GLU A 342 -22.06 19.55 -1.91
N ALA A 343 -22.90 20.05 -2.78
CA ALA A 343 -24.24 19.51 -2.98
C ALA A 343 -24.18 18.02 -3.39
N ARG A 344 -23.32 17.68 -4.34
CA ARG A 344 -23.13 16.30 -4.79
C ARG A 344 -22.56 15.40 -3.71
N LEU A 345 -21.54 15.85 -2.98
CA LEU A 345 -20.94 15.07 -1.87
C LEU A 345 -21.97 14.70 -0.82
N ASN A 346 -22.96 15.58 -0.58
CA ASN A 346 -24.01 15.40 0.42
C ASN A 346 -25.23 14.60 -0.08
N SER A 347 -25.57 14.71 -1.38
CA SER A 347 -26.79 14.12 -1.94
C SER A 347 -26.59 12.74 -2.55
N ASP A 348 -25.41 12.44 -3.08
CA ASP A 348 -25.12 11.19 -3.78
C ASP A 348 -25.04 10.01 -2.80
N GLU A 349 -25.45 8.83 -3.25
CA GLU A 349 -25.38 7.59 -2.46
C GLU A 349 -24.02 6.93 -2.50
N TRP A 350 -23.17 7.30 -3.46
CA TRP A 350 -21.82 6.76 -3.63
C TRP A 350 -21.81 5.22 -3.66
N THR A 351 -22.60 4.64 -4.56
CA THR A 351 -22.74 3.18 -4.69
C THR A 351 -21.43 2.48 -5.00
N GLY A 352 -20.50 3.14 -5.73
CA GLY A 352 -19.13 2.70 -5.95
C GLY A 352 -18.17 3.06 -4.80
N ASN A 353 -18.71 3.60 -3.70
CA ASN A 353 -17.98 3.89 -2.46
C ASN A 353 -16.73 4.78 -2.68
N VAL A 354 -15.63 4.48 -1.98
CA VAL A 354 -14.37 5.23 -2.04
C VAL A 354 -13.76 5.24 -3.45
N ARG A 355 -13.96 4.17 -4.21
CA ARG A 355 -13.48 4.08 -5.60
C ARG A 355 -14.16 5.11 -6.49
N GLU A 356 -15.46 5.29 -6.36
CA GLU A 356 -16.22 6.28 -7.09
C GLU A 356 -15.85 7.71 -6.67
N LEU A 357 -15.77 7.97 -5.36
CA LEU A 357 -15.37 9.26 -4.81
C LEU A 357 -13.97 9.68 -5.29
N ARG A 358 -13.00 8.75 -5.30
CA ARG A 358 -11.64 8.99 -5.80
C ARG A 358 -11.63 9.30 -7.31
N ASN A 359 -12.47 8.59 -8.09
CA ASN A 359 -12.59 8.87 -9.52
C ASN A 359 -13.24 10.24 -9.77
N TYR A 360 -14.23 10.62 -8.97
CA TYR A 360 -14.82 11.95 -9.04
C TYR A 360 -13.78 13.04 -8.74
N ALA A 361 -12.96 12.90 -7.70
CA ALA A 361 -11.87 13.83 -7.41
C ALA A 361 -10.88 13.96 -8.58
N LYS A 362 -10.52 12.86 -9.25
CA LYS A 362 -9.68 12.89 -10.46
C LYS A 362 -10.34 13.67 -11.60
N GLN A 363 -11.63 13.44 -11.84
CA GLN A 363 -12.39 14.16 -12.89
C GLN A 363 -12.42 15.66 -12.61
N VAL A 364 -12.61 16.06 -11.36
CA VAL A 364 -12.61 17.46 -10.93
C VAL A 364 -11.24 18.11 -11.20
N VAL A 365 -10.14 17.47 -10.82
CA VAL A 365 -8.78 18.00 -11.04
C VAL A 365 -8.45 18.10 -12.54
N LEU A 366 -8.91 17.15 -13.34
CA LEU A 366 -8.70 17.14 -14.78
C LEU A 366 -9.61 18.13 -15.53
N GLY A 367 -10.63 18.72 -14.87
CA GLY A 367 -11.62 19.57 -15.52
C GLY A 367 -12.61 18.79 -16.41
N LEU A 368 -12.72 17.47 -16.20
CA LEU A 368 -13.56 16.55 -16.98
C LEU A 368 -14.91 16.27 -16.31
N ARG A 369 -15.24 17.03 -15.25
CA ARG A 369 -16.50 16.82 -14.56
C ARG A 369 -17.68 17.05 -15.50
N HIS A 370 -18.47 16.04 -15.69
CA HIS A 370 -19.83 16.11 -16.21
C HIS A 370 -20.78 16.17 -15.00
N ASP A 371 -20.63 17.19 -14.17
CA ASP A 371 -21.74 17.51 -13.30
C ASP A 371 -22.84 17.91 -14.26
N PRO A 372 -24.01 17.27 -14.25
CA PRO A 372 -25.16 17.94 -14.83
C PRO A 372 -25.16 19.28 -14.11
N VAL A 373 -24.88 20.33 -14.82
CA VAL A 373 -25.28 21.66 -14.37
C VAL A 373 -26.76 21.50 -14.21
N ALA A 374 -27.20 21.10 -13.00
CA ALA A 374 -28.50 21.48 -12.53
C ALA A 374 -28.38 23.00 -12.54
N GLU A 375 -28.68 23.61 -13.67
CA GLU A 375 -29.14 24.98 -13.61
C GLU A 375 -30.13 24.93 -12.48
N PRO A 376 -29.85 25.63 -11.35
CA PRO A 376 -30.79 25.65 -10.25
C PRO A 376 -32.08 26.12 -10.95
N LYS A 377 -33.07 25.24 -11.07
CA LYS A 377 -34.40 25.67 -11.59
C LYS A 377 -34.66 26.96 -10.85
N PRO A 378 -34.75 28.10 -11.56
CA PRO A 378 -34.99 29.36 -10.86
C PRO A 378 -36.14 29.07 -9.92
N PRO A 379 -36.00 29.37 -8.62
CA PRO A 379 -37.04 29.02 -7.66
C PRO A 379 -38.36 29.50 -8.20
N SER A 380 -39.36 28.66 -8.15
CA SER A 380 -40.71 29.04 -8.65
C SER A 380 -41.12 30.35 -7.99
N LEU A 381 -41.97 31.13 -8.65
CA LEU A 381 -42.46 32.39 -8.10
C LEU A 381 -42.99 32.18 -6.66
N SER A 382 -43.64 31.06 -6.40
CA SER A 382 -44.15 30.70 -5.07
C SER A 382 -43.01 30.53 -4.07
N GLU A 383 -41.91 29.82 -4.43
CA GLU A 383 -40.75 29.65 -3.54
C GLU A 383 -39.99 30.96 -3.31
N GLN A 384 -39.91 31.84 -4.32
CA GLN A 384 -39.31 33.16 -4.16
C GLN A 384 -40.16 34.03 -3.21
N MET A 385 -41.46 33.97 -3.37
CA MET A 385 -42.39 34.67 -2.47
C MET A 385 -42.33 34.14 -1.04
N ASP A 386 -42.29 32.82 -0.86
CA ASP A 386 -42.18 32.20 0.47
C ASP A 386 -40.86 32.58 1.15
N ARG A 387 -39.71 32.60 0.43
CA ARG A 387 -38.42 33.07 0.97
C ARG A 387 -38.43 34.55 1.33
N PHE A 388 -39.04 35.37 0.51
CA PHE A 388 -39.15 36.79 0.81
C PHE A 388 -40.03 37.02 2.03
N GLU A 389 -41.20 36.36 2.09
CA GLU A 389 -42.10 36.39 3.23
C GLU A 389 -41.41 35.90 4.53
N GLU A 390 -40.67 34.80 4.48
CA GLU A 390 -39.87 34.29 5.60
C GLU A 390 -38.85 35.32 6.09
N SER A 391 -38.10 35.94 5.18
CA SER A 391 -37.12 36.97 5.50
C SER A 391 -37.75 38.16 6.22
N VAL A 392 -38.89 38.66 5.71
CA VAL A 392 -39.60 39.80 6.31
C VAL A 392 -40.15 39.45 7.71
N ILE A 393 -40.75 38.27 7.85
CA ILE A 393 -41.29 37.82 9.13
C ILE A 393 -40.17 37.63 10.16
N ARG A 394 -39.03 36.97 9.79
CA ARG A 394 -37.90 36.81 10.68
C ARG A 394 -37.29 38.14 11.15
N ALA A 395 -37.07 39.06 10.22
CA ALA A 395 -36.54 40.38 10.54
C ALA A 395 -37.47 41.16 11.48
N THR A 396 -38.78 41.01 11.30
CA THR A 396 -39.80 41.66 12.15
C THR A 396 -39.86 41.03 13.55
N LEU A 397 -39.82 39.72 13.65
CA LEU A 397 -39.78 39.03 14.93
C LEU A 397 -38.48 39.33 15.72
N ASP A 398 -37.34 39.40 15.04
CA ASP A 398 -36.06 39.79 15.65
C ASP A 398 -36.14 41.21 16.24
N ARG A 399 -36.72 42.15 15.49
CA ARG A 399 -36.92 43.55 15.93
C ARG A 399 -37.80 43.67 17.16
N PHE A 400 -38.83 42.83 17.31
CA PHE A 400 -39.77 42.84 18.42
C PHE A 400 -39.53 41.69 19.44
N CYS A 401 -38.28 41.13 19.47
CA CYS A 401 -37.91 40.12 20.44
C CYS A 401 -38.92 38.95 20.54
N GLY A 402 -39.48 38.53 19.41
CA GLY A 402 -40.40 37.40 19.35
C GLY A 402 -41.86 37.73 19.75
N ASP A 403 -42.22 39.01 19.93
CA ASP A 403 -43.61 39.39 20.15
C ASP A 403 -44.40 39.35 18.86
N VAL A 404 -45.20 38.28 18.72
CA VAL A 404 -46.03 38.02 17.55
C VAL A 404 -47.16 39.08 17.40
N GLY A 405 -47.58 39.67 18.54
CA GLY A 405 -48.62 40.71 18.52
C GLY A 405 -48.14 42.01 17.87
N ALA A 406 -47.00 42.51 18.32
CA ALA A 406 -46.34 43.71 17.77
C ALA A 406 -45.87 43.48 16.32
N ALA A 407 -45.40 42.30 16.00
CA ALA A 407 -45.02 41.91 14.63
C ALA A 407 -46.23 41.91 13.70
N ALA A 408 -47.41 41.42 14.13
CA ALA A 408 -48.63 41.40 13.35
C ALA A 408 -49.14 42.83 13.06
N GLU A 409 -49.04 43.74 14.03
CA GLU A 409 -49.40 45.14 13.84
C GLU A 409 -48.51 45.86 12.82
N LEU A 410 -47.18 45.68 12.90
CA LEU A 410 -46.24 46.26 11.94
C LEU A 410 -46.48 45.72 10.51
N LEU A 411 -46.71 44.42 10.39
CA LEU A 411 -46.97 43.77 9.09
C LEU A 411 -48.39 43.99 8.57
N GLN A 412 -49.22 44.69 9.31
CA GLN A 412 -50.66 44.93 9.00
C GLN A 412 -51.42 43.63 8.70
N LEU A 413 -51.14 42.58 9.45
CA LEU A 413 -51.75 41.26 9.33
C LEU A 413 -52.59 40.92 10.56
N PRO A 414 -53.76 40.28 10.38
CA PRO A 414 -54.46 39.68 11.52
C PRO A 414 -53.57 38.68 12.24
N ARG A 415 -53.52 38.70 13.57
CA ARG A 415 -52.68 37.75 14.37
C ARG A 415 -52.86 36.30 13.95
N ARG A 416 -54.07 35.88 13.68
CA ARG A 416 -54.38 34.51 13.22
C ARG A 416 -53.70 34.18 11.90
N SER A 417 -53.64 35.14 10.97
CA SER A 417 -52.95 34.98 9.68
C SER A 417 -51.45 34.88 9.83
N LEU A 418 -50.84 35.65 10.75
CA LEU A 418 -49.39 35.55 11.03
C LEU A 418 -49.06 34.21 11.66
N TYR A 419 -49.86 33.71 12.60
CA TYR A 419 -49.62 32.35 13.16
C TYR A 419 -49.69 31.25 12.09
N ALA A 420 -50.63 31.29 11.18
CA ALA A 420 -50.72 30.33 10.07
C ALA A 420 -49.50 30.38 9.15
N ARG A 421 -48.91 31.57 8.90
CA ARG A 421 -47.71 31.77 8.12
C ARG A 421 -46.47 31.28 8.86
N LEU A 422 -46.35 31.53 10.16
CA LEU A 422 -45.29 31.01 10.98
C LEU A 422 -45.28 29.47 10.96
N GLN A 423 -46.43 28.85 11.05
CA GLN A 423 -46.57 27.41 10.95
C GLN A 423 -46.19 26.87 9.56
N LYS A 424 -46.68 27.56 8.47
CA LYS A 424 -46.33 27.19 7.10
C LYS A 424 -44.83 27.26 6.83
N LEU A 425 -44.15 28.28 7.34
CA LEU A 425 -42.72 28.55 7.12
C LEU A 425 -41.81 27.92 8.18
N ALA A 426 -42.39 27.13 9.09
CA ALA A 426 -41.68 26.48 10.18
C ALA A 426 -40.84 27.44 11.05
N ILE A 427 -41.35 28.67 11.28
CA ILE A 427 -40.69 29.68 12.11
C ILE A 427 -41.18 29.59 13.54
N ASP A 428 -40.28 29.36 14.49
CA ASP A 428 -40.60 29.40 15.91
C ASP A 428 -40.29 30.80 16.48
N ALA A 429 -41.34 31.55 16.85
CA ALA A 429 -41.21 32.89 17.42
C ALA A 429 -40.49 32.90 18.79
N SER A 430 -40.44 31.79 19.51
CA SER A 430 -39.76 31.69 20.79
C SER A 430 -38.26 31.81 20.67
N THR A 431 -37.67 31.46 19.52
CA THR A 431 -36.23 31.53 19.24
C THR A 431 -35.70 32.97 19.17
N PHE A 432 -36.57 33.95 18.97
CA PHE A 432 -36.23 35.37 18.89
C PHE A 432 -36.38 36.10 20.24
N ARG A 433 -36.85 35.43 21.30
CA ARG A 433 -36.86 36.01 22.64
C ARG A 433 -35.45 36.03 23.18
N LYS A 434 -34.91 37.23 23.51
CA LYS A 434 -33.65 37.33 24.22
C LYS A 434 -33.77 36.54 25.53
N ARG A 435 -32.86 35.61 25.76
CA ARG A 435 -32.64 35.02 27.09
C ARG A 435 -32.04 36.14 27.93
N ASP A 436 -32.74 36.59 28.96
CA ASP A 436 -32.20 37.40 30.05
C ASP A 436 -31.13 36.62 30.79
#